data_51a8b025ef2fda928e3c8f9b4c0ca18d
#
_entry.id   51a8b025ef2fda928e3c8f9b4c0ca18d
#
_cell.length_a   1.000
_cell.length_b   1.000
_cell.length_c   1.000
_cell.angle_alpha   90.00
_cell.angle_beta   90.00
_cell.angle_gamma   90.00
#
_symmetry.space_group_name_H-M   'P 1'
#
loop_
_entity.id
_entity.type
_entity.pdbx_description
1 polymer ?
#
loop_
_entity_poly.entity_id
_entity_poly.type
_entity_poly.pdbx_seq_one_letter_code
_entity_poly.pdbx_strand_id
1 'polypeptide(L)'
;MSSILDQIKIKNQYLVSILSVGSVASLCLLTRDYLDYKIVGYILLVVVSVLSMFLAIKPLLLSAVLSALILNFFFIQPYYTFHISDAEDSLLLVLFFIIALVNAVLTHKIRRAEKILQVKEVRVNTMKLYNALLDSLSHELRTPISTIMGAIDTIQSKSVHISEENKENLYAEIEKASLRLNHQVENLLNMSRLESGVIEPKMDWCDLEELIYNVLDHLKDDLQFHKVVVKTDENLPLFKLDYGLMQQIIFNLVFNASQYTPKGAKIEIKVSYNVDVDFDYNPDKLCPCVITIADDGIGFPENEIDKVFDKFYRLQNSKTGGTGLGLSIVKGFVEAQHGKVKLENSEDGGSVFTLSFQTLTMNTKDISNE
;
A
#
# COMPACT_ATOMS: atom_id res chain seq x y z
N MET A 1 -4.19 0.67 -20.49
CA MET A 1 -4.96 -0.04 -21.53
C MET A 1 -4.87 -1.57 -21.40
N SER A 2 -3.88 -2.13 -20.68
CA SER A 2 -3.72 -3.58 -20.42
C SER A 2 -4.68 -4.16 -19.37
N SER A 3 -5.25 -3.37 -18.46
CA SER A 3 -6.04 -3.86 -17.33
C SER A 3 -7.47 -4.30 -17.68
N ILE A 4 -8.04 -3.84 -18.79
CA ILE A 4 -9.41 -4.20 -19.19
C ILE A 4 -9.45 -5.55 -19.89
N LEU A 5 -8.36 -5.96 -20.53
CA LEU A 5 -8.29 -7.17 -21.34
C LEU A 5 -7.92 -8.45 -20.53
N ASP A 6 -7.27 -8.29 -19.38
CA ASP A 6 -6.98 -9.43 -18.48
C ASP A 6 -8.21 -9.92 -17.70
N GLN A 7 -9.30 -9.14 -17.67
CA GLN A 7 -10.53 -9.48 -16.95
C GLN A 7 -11.56 -10.28 -17.77
N ILE A 8 -11.33 -10.52 -19.05
CA ILE A 8 -12.22 -11.41 -19.81
C ILE A 8 -12.00 -12.84 -19.29
N LYS A 9 -12.93 -13.33 -18.46
CA LYS A 9 -12.89 -14.74 -17.98
C LYS A 9 -12.59 -15.66 -19.15
N ILE A 10 -11.79 -16.70 -18.95
CA ILE A 10 -11.34 -17.65 -19.96
C ILE A 10 -12.51 -18.12 -20.87
N LYS A 11 -13.70 -18.31 -20.31
CA LYS A 11 -14.92 -18.69 -21.03
C LYS A 11 -15.36 -17.65 -22.08
N ASN A 12 -15.15 -16.36 -21.81
CA ASN A 12 -15.51 -15.27 -22.74
C ASN A 12 -14.52 -15.16 -23.90
N GLN A 13 -13.25 -15.59 -23.76
CA GLN A 13 -12.26 -15.54 -24.83
C GLN A 13 -12.60 -16.51 -25.97
N TYR A 14 -13.12 -17.70 -25.68
CA TYR A 14 -13.62 -18.61 -26.71
C TYR A 14 -14.81 -18.05 -27.46
N LEU A 15 -15.70 -17.39 -26.75
CA LEU A 15 -16.88 -16.74 -27.36
C LEU A 15 -16.48 -15.57 -28.27
N VAL A 16 -15.53 -14.75 -27.84
CA VAL A 16 -14.95 -13.66 -28.67
C VAL A 16 -14.28 -14.23 -29.92
N SER A 17 -13.50 -15.32 -29.79
CA SER A 17 -12.87 -16.03 -30.90
C SER A 17 -13.89 -16.46 -31.96
N ILE A 18 -14.95 -17.16 -31.54
CA ILE A 18 -15.98 -17.67 -32.45
C ILE A 18 -16.78 -16.54 -33.09
N LEU A 19 -17.20 -15.53 -32.31
CA LEU A 19 -17.98 -14.42 -32.82
C LEU A 19 -17.20 -13.55 -33.80
N SER A 20 -15.91 -13.28 -33.53
CA SER A 20 -15.07 -12.45 -34.41
C SER A 20 -14.84 -13.13 -35.75
N VAL A 21 -14.47 -14.40 -35.75
CA VAL A 21 -14.28 -15.17 -36.99
C VAL A 21 -15.60 -15.35 -37.71
N GLY A 22 -16.67 -15.68 -37.01
CA GLY A 22 -18.02 -15.89 -37.60
C GLY A 22 -18.60 -14.60 -38.23
N SER A 23 -18.45 -13.44 -37.60
CA SER A 23 -18.93 -12.17 -38.10
C SER A 23 -18.22 -11.78 -39.41
N VAL A 24 -16.88 -11.89 -39.43
CA VAL A 24 -16.09 -11.58 -40.63
C VAL A 24 -16.38 -12.58 -41.74
N ALA A 25 -16.46 -13.89 -41.44
CA ALA A 25 -16.82 -14.89 -42.42
C ALA A 25 -18.21 -14.67 -43.01
N SER A 26 -19.22 -14.28 -42.20
CA SER A 26 -20.56 -13.93 -42.67
C SER A 26 -20.54 -12.71 -43.59
N LEU A 27 -19.74 -11.69 -43.26
CA LEU A 27 -19.60 -10.52 -44.13
C LEU A 27 -18.97 -10.88 -45.47
N CYS A 28 -17.94 -11.74 -45.47
CA CYS A 28 -17.29 -12.25 -46.67
C CYS A 28 -18.25 -13.11 -47.52
N LEU A 29 -19.16 -13.87 -46.89
CA LEU A 29 -20.18 -14.64 -47.58
C LEU A 29 -21.18 -13.75 -48.32
N LEU A 30 -21.57 -12.61 -47.75
CA LEU A 30 -22.45 -11.63 -48.40
C LEU A 30 -21.81 -10.96 -49.63
N THR A 31 -20.51 -10.89 -49.67
CA THR A 31 -19.72 -10.28 -50.76
C THR A 31 -19.03 -11.29 -51.66
N ARG A 32 -19.42 -12.56 -51.58
CA ARG A 32 -18.77 -13.69 -52.25
C ARG A 32 -18.70 -13.53 -53.79
N ASP A 33 -19.69 -12.90 -54.40
CA ASP A 33 -19.73 -12.70 -55.85
C ASP A 33 -18.68 -11.70 -56.36
N TYR A 34 -18.12 -10.90 -55.45
CA TYR A 34 -17.13 -9.84 -55.73
C TYR A 34 -15.73 -10.15 -55.22
N LEU A 35 -15.58 -11.12 -54.27
CA LEU A 35 -14.30 -11.45 -53.64
C LEU A 35 -13.81 -12.83 -54.05
N ASP A 36 -12.58 -12.88 -54.54
CA ASP A 36 -11.88 -14.14 -54.72
C ASP A 36 -11.64 -14.82 -53.34
N TYR A 37 -11.78 -16.15 -53.31
CA TYR A 37 -11.57 -16.93 -52.08
C TYR A 37 -10.18 -16.75 -51.47
N LYS A 38 -9.14 -16.45 -52.28
CA LYS A 38 -7.80 -16.09 -51.79
C LYS A 38 -7.80 -14.83 -50.98
N ILE A 39 -8.58 -13.81 -51.38
CA ILE A 39 -8.73 -12.53 -50.62
C ILE A 39 -9.42 -12.79 -49.27
N VAL A 40 -10.45 -13.66 -49.28
CA VAL A 40 -11.13 -14.05 -48.03
C VAL A 40 -10.16 -14.76 -47.07
N GLY A 41 -9.30 -15.63 -47.60
CA GLY A 41 -8.25 -16.27 -46.85
C GLY A 41 -7.30 -15.26 -46.13
N TYR A 42 -6.86 -14.24 -46.88
CA TYR A 42 -6.03 -13.18 -46.30
C TYR A 42 -6.75 -12.35 -45.25
N ILE A 43 -8.03 -12.02 -45.47
CA ILE A 43 -8.85 -11.32 -44.48
C ILE A 43 -8.95 -12.11 -43.16
N LEU A 44 -9.29 -13.40 -43.24
CA LEU A 44 -9.38 -14.28 -42.09
C LEU A 44 -8.03 -14.43 -41.39
N LEU A 45 -6.94 -14.47 -42.12
CA LEU A 45 -5.58 -14.52 -41.56
C LEU A 45 -5.23 -13.24 -40.79
N VAL A 46 -5.60 -12.07 -41.33
CA VAL A 46 -5.45 -10.78 -40.62
C VAL A 46 -6.27 -10.77 -39.32
N VAL A 47 -7.52 -11.26 -39.37
CA VAL A 47 -8.36 -11.37 -38.17
C VAL A 47 -7.71 -12.24 -37.11
N VAL A 48 -7.22 -13.43 -37.46
CA VAL A 48 -6.51 -14.33 -36.53
C VAL A 48 -5.23 -13.67 -36.00
N SER A 49 -4.51 -12.93 -36.85
CA SER A 49 -3.31 -12.19 -36.45
C SER A 49 -3.64 -11.09 -35.44
N VAL A 50 -4.71 -10.32 -35.65
CA VAL A 50 -5.18 -9.30 -34.70
C VAL A 50 -5.67 -9.95 -33.40
N LEU A 51 -6.44 -11.02 -33.48
CA LEU A 51 -6.90 -11.77 -32.31
C LEU A 51 -5.74 -12.33 -31.47
N SER A 52 -4.59 -12.64 -32.09
CA SER A 52 -3.39 -13.09 -31.36
C SER A 52 -2.88 -12.07 -30.34
N MET A 53 -3.14 -10.79 -30.55
CA MET A 53 -2.76 -9.72 -29.63
C MET A 53 -3.61 -9.68 -28.35
N PHE A 54 -4.81 -10.26 -28.38
CA PHE A 54 -5.79 -10.15 -27.28
C PHE A 54 -6.12 -11.48 -26.62
N LEU A 55 -6.11 -12.59 -27.35
CA LEU A 55 -6.52 -13.91 -26.86
C LEU A 55 -5.35 -14.72 -26.32
N ALA A 56 -5.67 -15.69 -25.43
CA ALA A 56 -4.74 -16.72 -25.03
C ALA A 56 -4.50 -17.75 -26.16
N ILE A 57 -3.45 -18.57 -26.04
CA ILE A 57 -3.06 -19.53 -27.10
C ILE A 57 -4.21 -20.47 -27.50
N LYS A 58 -4.94 -21.03 -26.52
CA LYS A 58 -6.00 -22.02 -26.81
C LYS A 58 -7.18 -21.42 -27.59
N PRO A 59 -7.79 -20.28 -27.22
CA PRO A 59 -8.83 -19.61 -28.01
C PRO A 59 -8.31 -19.15 -29.38
N LEU A 60 -7.05 -18.74 -29.49
CA LEU A 60 -6.43 -18.34 -30.75
C LEU A 60 -6.30 -19.52 -31.71
N LEU A 61 -5.84 -20.68 -31.23
CA LEU A 61 -5.79 -21.89 -32.05
C LEU A 61 -7.18 -22.31 -32.55
N LEU A 62 -8.21 -22.13 -31.69
CA LEU A 62 -9.59 -22.36 -32.10
C LEU A 62 -10.00 -21.43 -33.23
N SER A 63 -9.68 -20.10 -33.15
CA SER A 63 -9.97 -19.17 -34.25
C SER A 63 -9.25 -19.54 -35.54
N ALA A 64 -8.01 -20.02 -35.48
CA ALA A 64 -7.26 -20.47 -36.67
C ALA A 64 -7.90 -21.68 -37.31
N VAL A 65 -8.23 -22.72 -36.51
CA VAL A 65 -8.93 -23.90 -36.99
C VAL A 65 -10.28 -23.58 -37.60
N LEU A 66 -11.08 -22.74 -36.91
CA LEU A 66 -12.40 -22.31 -37.35
C LEU A 66 -12.31 -21.53 -38.67
N SER A 67 -11.36 -20.61 -38.79
CA SER A 67 -11.14 -19.81 -40.00
C SER A 67 -10.75 -20.73 -41.21
N ALA A 68 -9.86 -21.70 -40.98
CA ALA A 68 -9.45 -22.64 -42.02
C ALA A 68 -10.62 -23.53 -42.47
N LEU A 69 -11.44 -24.04 -41.53
CA LEU A 69 -12.61 -24.84 -41.84
C LEU A 69 -13.67 -24.05 -42.61
N ILE A 70 -13.92 -22.80 -42.18
CA ILE A 70 -14.88 -21.90 -42.88
C ILE A 70 -14.38 -21.59 -44.29
N LEU A 71 -13.09 -21.26 -44.44
CA LEU A 71 -12.50 -20.99 -45.74
C LEU A 71 -12.67 -22.19 -46.70
N ASN A 72 -12.29 -23.40 -46.23
CA ASN A 72 -12.39 -24.61 -47.04
C ASN A 72 -13.85 -24.93 -47.42
N PHE A 73 -14.77 -24.90 -46.44
CA PHE A 73 -16.14 -25.37 -46.66
C PHE A 73 -16.99 -24.43 -47.50
N PHE A 74 -16.86 -23.10 -47.29
CA PHE A 74 -17.73 -22.13 -47.89
C PHE A 74 -17.13 -21.42 -49.13
N PHE A 75 -15.82 -21.36 -49.30
CA PHE A 75 -15.16 -20.50 -50.27
C PHE A 75 -14.30 -21.29 -51.30
N ILE A 76 -13.77 -22.45 -50.96
CA ILE A 76 -12.96 -23.28 -51.88
C ILE A 76 -13.90 -24.22 -52.65
N GLN A 77 -13.69 -24.39 -53.97
CA GLN A 77 -14.45 -25.31 -54.78
C GLN A 77 -13.91 -26.76 -54.69
N PRO A 78 -14.76 -27.79 -54.66
CA PRO A 78 -16.22 -27.77 -54.70
C PRO A 78 -16.84 -27.36 -53.36
N TYR A 79 -17.76 -26.40 -53.40
CA TYR A 79 -18.36 -25.85 -52.17
C TYR A 79 -19.13 -26.87 -51.35
N TYR A 80 -19.21 -26.61 -50.04
CA TYR A 80 -19.88 -27.45 -49.06
C TYR A 80 -19.27 -28.84 -48.90
N THR A 81 -18.01 -28.99 -49.28
CA THR A 81 -17.20 -30.20 -49.09
C THR A 81 -15.89 -29.87 -48.39
N PHE A 82 -15.27 -30.87 -47.81
CA PHE A 82 -13.91 -30.71 -47.24
C PHE A 82 -12.84 -31.25 -48.20
N HIS A 83 -13.19 -31.46 -49.46
CA HIS A 83 -12.25 -31.96 -50.47
C HIS A 83 -11.41 -30.79 -51.01
N ILE A 84 -10.10 -30.98 -51.07
CA ILE A 84 -9.18 -29.99 -51.62
C ILE A 84 -8.61 -30.61 -52.90
N SER A 85 -8.97 -30.02 -54.03
CA SER A 85 -8.59 -30.57 -55.34
C SER A 85 -7.22 -30.06 -55.79
N ASP A 86 -6.86 -28.82 -55.46
CA ASP A 86 -5.68 -28.15 -55.96
C ASP A 86 -4.53 -28.10 -54.91
N ALA A 87 -3.31 -28.28 -55.40
CA ALA A 87 -2.13 -28.16 -54.56
C ALA A 87 -1.93 -26.73 -54.00
N GLU A 88 -2.37 -25.72 -54.73
CA GLU A 88 -2.32 -24.31 -54.27
C GLU A 88 -3.21 -24.07 -53.04
N ASP A 89 -4.40 -24.64 -52.98
CA ASP A 89 -5.33 -24.53 -51.87
C ASP A 89 -4.82 -25.27 -50.63
N SER A 90 -4.22 -26.44 -50.83
CA SER A 90 -3.55 -27.15 -49.75
C SER A 90 -2.40 -26.36 -49.16
N LEU A 91 -1.60 -25.68 -50.00
CA LEU A 91 -0.48 -24.83 -49.56
C LEU A 91 -0.99 -23.61 -48.79
N LEU A 92 -2.06 -23.00 -49.28
CA LEU A 92 -2.69 -21.83 -48.61
C LEU A 92 -3.16 -22.17 -47.19
N LEU A 93 -3.81 -23.30 -47.01
CA LEU A 93 -4.25 -23.78 -45.68
C LEU A 93 -3.09 -24.10 -44.76
N VAL A 94 -2.04 -24.75 -45.26
CA VAL A 94 -0.82 -25.04 -44.47
C VAL A 94 -0.13 -23.74 -44.04
N LEU A 95 0.01 -22.78 -44.96
CA LEU A 95 0.59 -21.46 -44.64
C LEU A 95 -0.27 -20.71 -43.58
N PHE A 96 -1.59 -20.81 -43.67
CA PHE A 96 -2.50 -20.23 -42.69
C PHE A 96 -2.18 -20.72 -41.27
N PHE A 97 -2.04 -22.02 -41.08
CA PHE A 97 -1.68 -22.60 -39.77
C PHE A 97 -0.28 -22.20 -39.31
N ILE A 98 0.69 -22.20 -40.22
CA ILE A 98 2.07 -21.81 -39.89
C ILE A 98 2.10 -20.36 -39.39
N ILE A 99 1.46 -19.46 -40.12
CA ILE A 99 1.43 -18.03 -39.72
C ILE A 99 0.68 -17.84 -38.40
N ALA A 100 -0.46 -18.52 -38.21
CA ALA A 100 -1.21 -18.47 -36.96
C ALA A 100 -0.35 -19.01 -35.79
N LEU A 101 0.38 -20.10 -35.98
CA LEU A 101 1.25 -20.69 -34.96
C LEU A 101 2.42 -19.74 -34.60
N VAL A 102 3.08 -19.18 -35.63
CA VAL A 102 4.19 -18.25 -35.44
C VAL A 102 3.74 -17.01 -34.67
N ASN A 103 2.59 -16.42 -35.05
CA ASN A 103 2.00 -15.27 -34.33
C ASN A 103 1.66 -15.61 -32.87
N ALA A 104 1.09 -16.80 -32.62
CA ALA A 104 0.78 -17.25 -31.26
C ALA A 104 2.05 -17.37 -30.40
N VAL A 105 3.11 -17.98 -30.92
CA VAL A 105 4.38 -18.16 -30.22
C VAL A 105 5.08 -16.81 -29.96
N LEU A 106 5.13 -15.95 -30.97
CA LEU A 106 5.74 -14.62 -30.84
C LEU A 106 5.03 -13.77 -29.78
N THR A 107 3.70 -13.67 -29.88
CA THR A 107 2.91 -12.90 -28.91
C THR A 107 3.08 -13.43 -27.48
N HIS A 108 3.10 -14.75 -27.32
CA HIS A 108 3.35 -15.34 -26.00
C HIS A 108 4.75 -15.01 -25.45
N LYS A 109 5.79 -15.07 -26.29
CA LYS A 109 7.16 -14.70 -25.90
C LYS A 109 7.24 -13.22 -25.50
N ILE A 110 6.63 -12.32 -26.27
CA ILE A 110 6.61 -10.88 -25.98
C ILE A 110 5.94 -10.62 -24.63
N ARG A 111 4.73 -11.13 -24.40
CA ARG A 111 4.01 -10.98 -23.14
C ARG A 111 4.79 -11.52 -21.94
N ARG A 112 5.48 -12.66 -22.12
CA ARG A 112 6.31 -13.21 -21.04
C ARG A 112 7.52 -12.32 -20.75
N ALA A 113 8.15 -11.77 -21.77
CA ALA A 113 9.26 -10.84 -21.61
C ALA A 113 8.80 -9.53 -20.90
N GLU A 114 7.64 -8.98 -21.28
CA GLU A 114 7.06 -7.80 -20.64
C GLU A 114 6.78 -8.04 -19.14
N LYS A 115 6.17 -9.16 -18.78
CA LYS A 115 5.94 -9.53 -17.38
C LYS A 115 7.24 -9.64 -16.57
N ILE A 116 8.28 -10.23 -17.16
CA ILE A 116 9.59 -10.35 -16.51
C ILE A 116 10.21 -8.95 -16.31
N LEU A 117 10.09 -8.09 -17.30
CA LEU A 117 10.60 -6.70 -17.21
C LEU A 117 9.86 -5.92 -16.12
N GLN A 118 8.52 -6.01 -16.05
CA GLN A 118 7.73 -5.35 -15.00
C GLN A 118 8.14 -5.82 -13.60
N VAL A 119 8.29 -7.13 -13.39
CA VAL A 119 8.74 -7.68 -12.10
C VAL A 119 10.16 -7.18 -11.75
N LYS A 120 11.07 -7.13 -12.74
CA LYS A 120 12.42 -6.61 -12.53
C LYS A 120 12.41 -5.13 -12.18
N GLU A 121 11.61 -4.33 -12.86
CA GLU A 121 11.49 -2.88 -12.61
C GLU A 121 10.98 -2.61 -11.20
N VAL A 122 9.92 -3.29 -10.77
CA VAL A 122 9.42 -3.21 -9.38
C VAL A 122 10.54 -3.57 -8.40
N ARG A 123 11.27 -4.66 -8.64
CA ARG A 123 12.37 -5.09 -7.75
C ARG A 123 13.51 -4.07 -7.69
N VAL A 124 13.90 -3.49 -8.83
CA VAL A 124 14.95 -2.47 -8.87
C VAL A 124 14.50 -1.21 -8.13
N ASN A 125 13.27 -0.77 -8.30
CA ASN A 125 12.73 0.39 -7.61
C ASN A 125 12.64 0.15 -6.09
N THR A 126 12.21 -1.03 -5.66
CA THR A 126 12.24 -1.44 -4.24
C THR A 126 13.67 -1.41 -3.69
N MET A 127 14.65 -1.90 -4.45
CA MET A 127 16.04 -1.93 -4.01
C MET A 127 16.66 -0.52 -3.94
N LYS A 128 16.31 0.39 -4.86
CA LYS A 128 16.71 1.81 -4.79
C LYS A 128 16.11 2.50 -3.56
N LEU A 129 14.83 2.27 -3.27
CA LEU A 129 14.20 2.75 -2.05
C LEU A 129 14.92 2.22 -0.81
N TYR A 130 15.21 0.93 -0.76
CA TYR A 130 15.92 0.31 0.37
C TYR A 130 17.33 0.89 0.58
N ASN A 131 18.09 1.15 -0.49
CA ASN A 131 19.39 1.77 -0.37
C ASN A 131 19.32 3.24 0.09
N ALA A 132 18.38 4.02 -0.44
CA ALA A 132 18.14 5.39 0.02
C ALA A 132 17.76 5.44 1.50
N LEU A 133 17.07 4.40 1.98
CA LEU A 133 16.75 4.17 3.38
C LEU A 133 17.97 3.96 4.26
N LEU A 134 18.83 3.00 3.87
CA LEU A 134 20.05 2.70 4.62
C LEU A 134 20.95 3.93 4.71
N ASP A 135 21.00 4.73 3.65
CA ASP A 135 21.76 5.99 3.64
C ASP A 135 21.15 7.02 4.60
N SER A 136 19.83 7.23 4.54
CA SER A 136 19.12 8.15 5.46
C SER A 136 19.25 7.69 6.92
N LEU A 137 19.04 6.40 7.17
CA LEU A 137 19.18 5.81 8.50
C LEU A 137 20.60 5.95 9.05
N SER A 138 21.63 5.73 8.20
CA SER A 138 23.02 5.89 8.59
C SER A 138 23.32 7.32 9.01
N HIS A 139 22.74 8.30 8.33
CA HIS A 139 22.84 9.72 8.70
C HIS A 139 22.15 10.02 10.02
N GLU A 140 20.92 9.52 10.20
CA GLU A 140 20.11 9.76 11.40
C GLU A 140 20.70 9.08 12.65
N LEU A 141 21.34 7.90 12.49
CA LEU A 141 22.04 7.23 13.59
C LEU A 141 23.39 7.92 13.91
N ARG A 142 24.11 8.43 12.91
CA ARG A 142 25.41 9.06 13.11
C ARG A 142 25.31 10.30 14.00
N THR A 143 24.26 11.11 13.85
CA THR A 143 24.07 12.35 14.61
C THR A 143 24.00 12.12 16.12
N PRO A 144 23.10 11.28 16.67
CA PRO A 144 23.07 11.03 18.11
C PRO A 144 24.35 10.34 18.63
N ILE A 145 24.94 9.43 17.84
CA ILE A 145 26.21 8.79 18.19
C ILE A 145 27.31 9.85 18.31
N SER A 146 27.42 10.77 17.35
CA SER A 146 28.41 11.84 17.39
C SER A 146 28.20 12.80 18.57
N THR A 147 26.93 13.07 18.92
CA THR A 147 26.60 13.89 20.10
C THR A 147 27.08 13.19 21.39
N ILE A 148 26.78 11.90 21.53
CA ILE A 148 27.22 11.11 22.70
C ILE A 148 28.76 11.10 22.79
N MET A 149 29.45 10.80 21.68
CA MET A 149 30.91 10.76 21.66
C MET A 149 31.52 12.14 21.98
N GLY A 150 31.02 13.21 21.38
CA GLY A 150 31.50 14.56 21.62
C GLY A 150 31.29 15.02 23.08
N ALA A 151 30.18 14.66 23.69
CA ALA A 151 29.92 14.95 25.12
C ALA A 151 30.87 14.15 26.02
N ILE A 152 31.08 12.87 25.73
CA ILE A 152 32.03 12.01 26.49
C ILE A 152 33.47 12.55 26.36
N ASP A 153 33.92 12.87 25.13
CA ASP A 153 35.25 13.42 24.88
C ASP A 153 35.46 14.72 25.65
N THR A 154 34.41 15.57 25.69
CA THR A 154 34.44 16.82 26.43
C THR A 154 34.59 16.57 27.94
N ILE A 155 33.79 15.63 28.49
CA ILE A 155 33.86 15.26 29.93
C ILE A 155 35.24 14.67 30.31
N GLN A 156 35.84 13.91 29.40
CA GLN A 156 37.15 13.26 29.65
C GLN A 156 38.35 14.16 29.39
N SER A 157 38.14 15.33 28.77
CA SER A 157 39.22 16.26 28.46
C SER A 157 39.81 16.84 29.71
N LYS A 158 41.11 16.52 29.98
CA LYS A 158 41.87 17.09 31.09
C LYS A 158 42.28 18.54 30.91
N SER A 159 42.14 19.08 29.71
CA SER A 159 42.58 20.43 29.33
C SER A 159 41.56 21.53 29.63
N VAL A 160 40.30 21.17 29.88
CA VAL A 160 39.19 22.11 30.13
C VAL A 160 38.62 21.87 31.52
N HIS A 161 38.59 22.91 32.36
CA HIS A 161 37.91 22.86 33.66
C HIS A 161 36.41 23.02 33.37
N ILE A 162 35.64 21.93 33.43
CA ILE A 162 34.21 21.93 33.22
C ILE A 162 33.54 22.13 34.58
N SER A 163 32.62 23.13 34.67
CA SER A 163 31.80 23.30 35.87
C SER A 163 30.84 22.12 36.05
N GLU A 164 30.42 21.84 37.27
CA GLU A 164 29.47 20.74 37.55
C GLU A 164 28.15 20.94 36.78
N GLU A 165 27.66 22.18 36.65
CA GLU A 165 26.49 22.52 35.85
C GLU A 165 26.68 22.11 34.37
N ASN A 166 27.84 22.38 33.78
CA ASN A 166 28.12 21.98 32.39
C ASN A 166 28.25 20.46 32.23
N LYS A 167 28.74 19.75 33.28
CA LYS A 167 28.76 18.28 33.25
C LYS A 167 27.35 17.69 33.31
N GLU A 168 26.47 18.25 34.13
CA GLU A 168 25.05 17.83 34.16
C GLU A 168 24.36 18.08 32.81
N ASN A 169 24.63 19.22 32.17
CA ASN A 169 24.13 19.50 30.81
C ASN A 169 24.64 18.47 29.79
N LEU A 170 25.93 18.09 29.87
CA LEU A 170 26.47 17.08 28.95
C LEU A 170 25.89 15.68 29.21
N TYR A 171 25.61 15.32 30.45
CA TYR A 171 24.91 14.06 30.77
C TYR A 171 23.49 14.08 30.25
N ALA A 172 22.74 15.18 30.37
CA ALA A 172 21.41 15.34 29.81
C ALA A 172 21.42 15.24 28.25
N GLU A 173 22.45 15.78 27.60
CA GLU A 173 22.64 15.65 26.15
C GLU A 173 22.90 14.20 25.73
N ILE A 174 23.72 13.44 26.50
CA ILE A 174 23.96 12.00 26.27
C ILE A 174 22.67 11.21 26.41
N GLU A 175 21.92 11.46 27.49
CA GLU A 175 20.63 10.79 27.73
C GLU A 175 19.66 11.04 26.59
N LYS A 176 19.46 12.29 26.20
CA LYS A 176 18.57 12.68 25.10
C LYS A 176 18.99 12.05 23.75
N ALA A 177 20.29 12.02 23.47
CA ALA A 177 20.80 11.39 22.25
C ALA A 177 20.61 9.87 22.28
N SER A 178 20.75 9.23 23.45
CA SER A 178 20.53 7.79 23.63
C SER A 178 19.06 7.41 23.45
N LEU A 179 18.14 8.20 24.00
CA LEU A 179 16.70 8.00 23.80
C LEU A 179 16.30 8.14 22.34
N ARG A 180 16.84 9.14 21.61
CA ARG A 180 16.62 9.30 20.16
C ARG A 180 17.12 8.09 19.39
N LEU A 181 18.31 7.57 19.73
CA LEU A 181 18.88 6.40 19.08
C LEU A 181 17.99 5.17 19.29
N ASN A 182 17.53 4.94 20.53
CA ASN A 182 16.63 3.83 20.83
C ASN A 182 15.33 3.91 20.04
N HIS A 183 14.70 5.08 19.98
CA HIS A 183 13.49 5.30 19.19
C HIS A 183 13.70 5.02 17.69
N GLN A 184 14.85 5.39 17.13
CA GLN A 184 15.18 5.09 15.72
C GLN A 184 15.33 3.58 15.47
N VAL A 185 15.99 2.87 16.40
CA VAL A 185 16.13 1.40 16.34
C VAL A 185 14.76 0.72 16.43
N GLU A 186 13.90 1.16 17.35
CA GLU A 186 12.55 0.63 17.50
C GLU A 186 11.72 0.85 16.21
N ASN A 187 11.78 2.03 15.61
CA ASN A 187 11.10 2.31 14.34
C ASN A 187 11.58 1.39 13.20
N LEU A 188 12.88 1.11 13.14
CA LEU A 188 13.43 0.17 12.17
C LEU A 188 12.92 -1.26 12.38
N LEU A 189 12.93 -1.73 13.64
CA LEU A 189 12.43 -3.06 14.01
C LEU A 189 10.92 -3.19 13.71
N ASN A 190 10.15 -2.18 14.07
CA ASN A 190 8.70 -2.14 13.79
C ASN A 190 8.42 -2.16 12.29
N MET A 191 9.20 -1.40 11.51
CA MET A 191 9.10 -1.41 10.06
C MET A 191 9.43 -2.79 9.47
N SER A 192 10.50 -3.43 9.96
CA SER A 192 10.89 -4.79 9.53
C SER A 192 9.80 -5.82 9.84
N ARG A 193 9.15 -5.71 11.02
CA ARG A 193 8.01 -6.57 11.39
C ARG A 193 6.80 -6.35 10.48
N LEU A 194 6.49 -5.09 10.16
CA LEU A 194 5.41 -4.74 9.21
C LEU A 194 5.67 -5.32 7.82
N GLU A 195 6.91 -5.22 7.31
CA GLU A 195 7.27 -5.74 5.98
C GLU A 195 7.22 -7.26 5.88
N SER A 196 7.59 -7.95 6.95
CA SER A 196 7.53 -9.41 7.01
C SER A 196 6.10 -9.96 7.07
N GLY A 197 5.10 -9.11 7.31
CA GLY A 197 3.69 -9.52 7.47
C GLY A 197 3.44 -10.37 8.73
N VAL A 198 4.37 -10.37 9.68
CA VAL A 198 4.37 -11.23 10.89
C VAL A 198 3.73 -10.52 12.08
N ILE A 199 3.08 -9.36 11.89
CA ILE A 199 2.41 -8.71 13.03
C ILE A 199 1.10 -9.42 13.33
N GLU A 200 1.10 -10.18 14.40
CA GLU A 200 -0.10 -10.76 15.02
C GLU A 200 -0.43 -9.94 16.27
N PRO A 201 -1.46 -9.06 16.22
CA PRO A 201 -1.83 -8.25 17.39
C PRO A 201 -2.24 -9.13 18.58
N LYS A 202 -1.73 -8.82 19.74
CA LYS A 202 -2.14 -9.44 21.01
C LYS A 202 -3.32 -8.65 21.58
N MET A 203 -4.52 -9.00 21.12
CA MET A 203 -5.76 -8.32 21.52
C MET A 203 -6.13 -8.64 22.96
N ASP A 204 -6.02 -7.64 23.84
CA ASP A 204 -6.37 -7.72 25.25
C ASP A 204 -7.16 -6.47 25.69
N TRP A 205 -7.72 -6.49 26.90
CA TRP A 205 -8.44 -5.36 27.45
C TRP A 205 -7.49 -4.20 27.75
N CYS A 206 -7.69 -3.09 27.06
CA CYS A 206 -6.86 -1.91 27.09
C CYS A 206 -7.63 -0.72 27.65
N ASP A 207 -7.10 -0.10 28.72
CA ASP A 207 -7.50 1.19 29.19
C ASP A 207 -6.79 2.26 28.37
N LEU A 208 -7.55 2.92 27.47
CA LEU A 208 -6.99 3.93 26.59
C LEU A 208 -6.64 5.23 27.33
N GLU A 209 -7.34 5.54 28.41
CA GLU A 209 -7.04 6.73 29.19
C GLU A 209 -5.70 6.56 29.94
N GLU A 210 -5.51 5.44 30.61
CA GLU A 210 -4.24 5.10 31.27
C GLU A 210 -3.09 5.06 30.25
N LEU A 211 -3.30 4.41 29.10
CA LEU A 211 -2.30 4.31 28.03
C LEU A 211 -1.88 5.70 27.51
N ILE A 212 -2.84 6.60 27.27
CA ILE A 212 -2.55 7.96 26.83
C ILE A 212 -1.70 8.70 27.87
N TYR A 213 -2.09 8.66 29.14
CA TYR A 213 -1.31 9.32 30.18
C TYR A 213 0.09 8.74 30.34
N ASN A 214 0.26 7.43 30.20
CA ASN A 214 1.57 6.78 30.20
C ASN A 214 2.44 7.27 29.03
N VAL A 215 1.88 7.43 27.84
CA VAL A 215 2.61 7.99 26.68
C VAL A 215 2.97 9.45 26.91
N LEU A 216 2.08 10.27 27.48
CA LEU A 216 2.34 11.68 27.77
C LEU A 216 3.45 11.85 28.82
N ASP A 217 3.51 10.98 29.82
CA ASP A 217 4.59 11.00 30.83
C ASP A 217 5.95 10.67 30.20
N HIS A 218 6.01 9.72 29.27
CA HIS A 218 7.22 9.41 28.51
C HIS A 218 7.67 10.55 27.58
N LEU A 219 6.75 11.38 27.10
CA LEU A 219 7.01 12.52 26.22
C LEU A 219 7.08 13.86 26.98
N LYS A 220 7.13 13.84 28.31
CA LYS A 220 7.06 15.03 29.15
C LYS A 220 8.04 16.13 28.75
N ASP A 221 9.29 15.75 28.45
CA ASP A 221 10.34 16.72 28.09
C ASP A 221 10.11 17.31 26.69
N ASP A 222 9.62 16.51 25.75
CA ASP A 222 9.29 16.98 24.41
C ASP A 222 8.05 17.86 24.39
N LEU A 223 7.14 17.68 25.34
CA LEU A 223 5.88 18.41 25.47
C LEU A 223 5.94 19.62 26.40
N GLN A 224 7.09 19.90 27.05
CA GLN A 224 7.22 20.96 28.06
C GLN A 224 6.79 22.36 27.57
N PHE A 225 6.84 22.63 26.28
CA PHE A 225 6.45 23.89 25.67
C PHE A 225 5.08 23.82 24.95
N HIS A 226 4.35 22.72 25.06
CA HIS A 226 3.07 22.52 24.40
C HIS A 226 1.93 22.46 25.43
N LYS A 227 0.74 22.88 25.01
CA LYS A 227 -0.45 22.74 25.82
C LYS A 227 -1.20 21.47 25.43
N VAL A 228 -1.00 20.40 26.19
CA VAL A 228 -1.68 19.13 25.95
C VAL A 228 -3.03 19.10 26.66
N VAL A 229 -4.08 18.70 25.94
CA VAL A 229 -5.44 18.57 26.47
C VAL A 229 -5.95 17.18 26.10
N VAL A 230 -6.30 16.38 27.10
CA VAL A 230 -6.93 15.06 26.91
C VAL A 230 -8.41 15.22 27.20
N LYS A 231 -9.26 14.73 26.30
CA LYS A 231 -10.71 14.70 26.44
C LYS A 231 -11.19 13.28 26.23
N THR A 232 -11.79 12.70 27.24
CA THR A 232 -12.41 11.36 27.18
C THR A 232 -13.91 11.49 27.47
N ASP A 233 -14.69 10.59 26.90
CA ASP A 233 -16.10 10.48 27.25
C ASP A 233 -16.24 9.96 28.70
N GLU A 234 -17.27 10.41 29.42
CA GLU A 234 -17.56 9.95 30.78
C GLU A 234 -17.78 8.42 30.77
N ASN A 235 -17.13 7.71 31.69
CA ASN A 235 -17.18 6.24 31.82
C ASN A 235 -16.69 5.50 30.56
N LEU A 236 -15.52 5.90 30.04
CA LEU A 236 -14.87 5.21 28.92
C LEU A 236 -14.67 3.72 29.27
N PRO A 237 -15.16 2.77 28.45
CA PRO A 237 -14.97 1.34 28.70
C PRO A 237 -13.54 0.92 28.37
N LEU A 238 -13.16 -0.28 28.77
CA LEU A 238 -11.98 -0.95 28.22
C LEU A 238 -12.29 -1.43 26.80
N PHE A 239 -11.26 -1.34 25.93
CA PHE A 239 -11.36 -1.76 24.54
C PHE A 239 -10.48 -2.98 24.30
N LYS A 240 -10.92 -3.93 23.49
CA LYS A 240 -10.12 -5.08 23.14
C LYS A 240 -9.16 -4.74 22.00
N LEU A 241 -7.97 -4.22 22.33
CA LEU A 241 -6.92 -3.75 21.43
C LEU A 241 -5.55 -4.25 21.89
N ASP A 242 -4.55 -4.19 21.02
CA ASP A 242 -3.17 -4.47 21.41
C ASP A 242 -2.56 -3.23 22.08
N TYR A 243 -2.30 -3.32 23.37
CA TYR A 243 -1.74 -2.24 24.17
C TYR A 243 -0.41 -1.72 23.61
N GLY A 244 0.52 -2.62 23.21
CA GLY A 244 1.83 -2.23 22.71
C GLY A 244 1.76 -1.51 21.36
N LEU A 245 0.91 -1.99 20.45
CA LEU A 245 0.70 -1.33 19.17
C LEU A 245 0.00 0.02 19.35
N MET A 246 -0.99 0.12 20.24
CA MET A 246 -1.68 1.38 20.55
C MET A 246 -0.73 2.39 21.19
N GLN A 247 0.12 1.97 22.11
CA GLN A 247 1.15 2.82 22.72
C GLN A 247 2.07 3.43 21.66
N GLN A 248 2.55 2.61 20.70
CA GLN A 248 3.41 3.08 19.62
C GLN A 248 2.68 4.02 18.65
N ILE A 249 1.41 3.76 18.35
CA ILE A 249 0.59 4.61 17.50
C ILE A 249 0.47 6.01 18.13
N ILE A 250 0.02 6.07 19.39
CA ILE A 250 -0.19 7.35 20.10
C ILE A 250 1.13 8.08 20.30
N PHE A 251 2.20 7.34 20.68
CA PHE A 251 3.53 7.91 20.83
C PHE A 251 3.99 8.58 19.52
N ASN A 252 3.92 7.89 18.38
CA ASN A 252 4.37 8.43 17.11
C ASN A 252 3.58 9.70 16.71
N LEU A 253 2.27 9.72 16.91
CA LEU A 253 1.44 10.87 16.56
C LEU A 253 1.69 12.07 17.48
N VAL A 254 1.77 11.85 18.78
CA VAL A 254 2.03 12.92 19.77
C VAL A 254 3.46 13.46 19.64
N PHE A 255 4.44 12.56 19.42
CA PHE A 255 5.82 12.96 19.18
C PHE A 255 5.94 13.78 17.89
N ASN A 256 5.28 13.39 16.81
CA ASN A 256 5.25 14.18 15.59
C ASN A 256 4.65 15.58 15.86
N ALA A 257 3.52 15.66 16.55
CA ALA A 257 2.93 16.95 16.94
C ALA A 257 3.93 17.82 17.71
N SER A 258 4.66 17.26 18.70
CA SER A 258 5.66 18.00 19.46
C SER A 258 6.82 18.54 18.64
N GLN A 259 7.25 17.80 17.59
CA GLN A 259 8.41 18.17 16.77
C GLN A 259 8.06 19.18 15.66
N TYR A 260 6.84 19.12 15.12
CA TYR A 260 6.47 19.89 13.93
C TYR A 260 5.56 21.09 14.21
N THR A 261 5.06 21.24 15.44
CA THR A 261 4.31 22.42 15.84
C THR A 261 5.21 23.47 16.53
N PRO A 262 4.85 24.75 16.52
CA PRO A 262 5.58 25.79 17.23
C PRO A 262 5.46 25.65 18.75
N LYS A 263 6.41 26.22 19.48
CA LYS A 263 6.30 26.32 20.95
C LYS A 263 5.04 27.06 21.34
N GLY A 264 4.31 26.53 22.30
CA GLY A 264 3.03 27.09 22.77
C GLY A 264 1.82 26.50 22.04
N ALA A 265 2.03 25.68 21.02
CA ALA A 265 0.96 25.02 20.31
C ALA A 265 0.14 24.11 21.22
N LYS A 266 -1.14 23.95 20.88
CA LYS A 266 -2.06 23.05 21.55
C LYS A 266 -2.05 21.70 20.84
N ILE A 267 -1.95 20.63 21.62
CA ILE A 267 -2.14 19.26 21.17
C ILE A 267 -3.37 18.71 21.90
N GLU A 268 -4.40 18.33 21.18
CA GLU A 268 -5.64 17.81 21.74
C GLU A 268 -5.79 16.32 21.39
N ILE A 269 -5.95 15.48 22.41
CA ILE A 269 -6.21 14.06 22.26
C ILE A 269 -7.65 13.83 22.72
N LYS A 270 -8.49 13.32 21.83
CA LYS A 270 -9.88 13.01 22.15
C LYS A 270 -10.15 11.53 21.93
N VAL A 271 -10.73 10.86 22.93
CA VAL A 271 -11.23 9.48 22.80
C VAL A 271 -12.74 9.52 22.94
N SER A 272 -13.41 8.97 21.95
CA SER A 272 -14.87 8.83 21.95
C SER A 272 -15.29 7.45 21.49
N TYR A 273 -16.41 6.97 22.00
CA TYR A 273 -17.04 5.76 21.50
C TYR A 273 -18.53 6.04 21.30
N ASN A 274 -19.05 5.53 20.18
CA ASN A 274 -20.47 5.74 19.87
C ASN A 274 -21.22 4.51 20.37
N VAL A 275 -21.96 4.73 21.46
CA VAL A 275 -22.97 3.78 21.92
C VAL A 275 -24.26 4.18 21.23
N ASP A 276 -24.47 3.74 19.97
CA ASP A 276 -25.78 3.86 19.36
C ASP A 276 -26.74 2.94 20.11
N VAL A 277 -27.44 3.58 20.97
CA VAL A 277 -28.75 3.40 21.56
C VAL A 277 -29.46 2.11 21.15
N ASP A 278 -29.24 1.06 21.90
CA ASP A 278 -30.26 0.18 22.51
C ASP A 278 -29.52 -0.76 23.46
N PHE A 279 -29.77 -0.56 24.76
CA PHE A 279 -29.13 -1.29 25.84
C PHE A 279 -29.66 -2.74 25.89
N ASP A 280 -29.32 -3.56 24.89
CA ASP A 280 -29.15 -5.00 25.10
C ASP A 280 -27.64 -5.24 25.09
N TYR A 281 -27.07 -5.44 26.28
CA TYR A 281 -25.68 -5.86 26.45
C TYR A 281 -25.45 -7.13 25.63
N ASN A 282 -24.95 -6.95 24.44
CA ASN A 282 -24.50 -8.04 23.62
C ASN A 282 -22.96 -7.99 23.61
N PRO A 283 -22.27 -8.91 24.33
CA PRO A 283 -20.82 -8.93 24.40
C PRO A 283 -20.13 -9.12 23.04
N ASP A 284 -20.87 -9.55 22.02
CA ASP A 284 -20.36 -9.75 20.67
C ASP A 284 -20.59 -8.53 19.76
N LYS A 285 -21.21 -7.45 20.25
CA LYS A 285 -21.44 -6.25 19.46
C LYS A 285 -20.17 -5.41 19.42
N LEU A 286 -19.56 -5.28 18.23
CA LEU A 286 -18.44 -4.39 17.99
C LEU A 286 -18.90 -2.93 18.12
N CYS A 287 -18.16 -2.14 18.91
CA CYS A 287 -18.38 -0.71 19.08
C CYS A 287 -17.31 0.10 18.37
N PRO A 288 -17.65 1.23 17.72
CA PRO A 288 -16.65 2.12 17.17
C PRO A 288 -15.90 2.82 18.31
N CYS A 289 -14.57 2.63 18.34
CA CYS A 289 -13.65 3.40 19.15
C CYS A 289 -12.96 4.41 18.23
N VAL A 290 -13.07 5.71 18.54
CA VAL A 290 -12.46 6.78 17.73
C VAL A 290 -11.50 7.57 18.61
N ILE A 291 -10.24 7.64 18.18
CA ILE A 291 -9.20 8.42 18.82
C ILE A 291 -8.81 9.53 17.83
N THR A 292 -8.91 10.77 18.26
CA THR A 292 -8.53 11.93 17.46
C THR A 292 -7.35 12.62 18.13
N ILE A 293 -6.28 12.85 17.37
CA ILE A 293 -5.11 13.64 17.82
C ILE A 293 -5.01 14.83 16.88
N ALA A 294 -5.23 16.01 17.45
CA ALA A 294 -5.25 17.28 16.73
C ALA A 294 -4.14 18.20 17.26
N ASP A 295 -3.52 18.94 16.36
CA ASP A 295 -2.59 20.01 16.67
C ASP A 295 -3.01 21.31 15.97
N ASP A 296 -2.55 22.45 16.47
CA ASP A 296 -2.75 23.77 15.88
C ASP A 296 -1.50 24.28 15.12
N GLY A 297 -0.77 23.36 14.50
CA GLY A 297 0.39 23.65 13.65
C GLY A 297 0.03 24.22 12.28
N ILE A 298 0.92 24.03 11.32
CA ILE A 298 0.73 24.52 9.94
C ILE A 298 -0.09 23.58 9.05
N GLY A 299 -0.41 22.36 9.55
CA GLY A 299 -1.06 21.32 8.75
C GLY A 299 -0.19 20.77 7.63
N PHE A 300 -0.83 20.06 6.70
CA PHE A 300 -0.18 19.38 5.56
C PHE A 300 -0.67 19.99 4.23
N PRO A 301 0.18 20.04 3.18
CA PRO A 301 -0.29 20.40 1.84
C PRO A 301 -1.35 19.40 1.37
N GLU A 302 -2.47 19.88 0.83
CA GLU A 302 -3.61 19.02 0.43
C GLU A 302 -3.23 17.93 -0.57
N ASN A 303 -2.33 18.25 -1.51
CA ASN A 303 -1.84 17.30 -2.52
C ASN A 303 -0.87 16.24 -1.97
N GLU A 304 -0.49 16.33 -0.71
CA GLU A 304 0.47 15.44 -0.04
C GLU A 304 -0.16 14.59 1.07
N ILE A 305 -1.40 14.89 1.50
CA ILE A 305 -2.10 14.19 2.59
C ILE A 305 -2.14 12.67 2.40
N ASP A 306 -2.42 12.20 1.19
CA ASP A 306 -2.46 10.76 0.88
C ASP A 306 -1.08 10.09 0.94
N LYS A 307 0.00 10.88 0.76
CA LYS A 307 1.37 10.39 0.67
C LYS A 307 2.10 10.36 2.01
N VAL A 308 1.61 11.07 3.03
CA VAL A 308 2.30 11.17 4.32
C VAL A 308 2.42 9.83 5.05
N PHE A 309 1.56 8.88 4.71
CA PHE A 309 1.61 7.52 5.22
C PHE A 309 2.50 6.58 4.39
N ASP A 310 3.02 7.07 3.26
CA ASP A 310 3.97 6.28 2.47
C ASP A 310 5.28 6.15 3.23
N LYS A 311 5.91 4.99 3.10
CA LYS A 311 7.19 4.74 3.76
C LYS A 311 8.23 5.74 3.30
N PHE A 312 8.95 6.35 4.27
CA PHE A 312 10.04 7.30 4.04
C PHE A 312 9.65 8.63 3.42
N TYR A 313 8.35 8.85 3.28
CA TYR A 313 7.85 10.11 2.78
C TYR A 313 8.12 11.22 3.81
N ARG A 314 8.59 12.35 3.31
CA ARG A 314 8.84 13.57 4.09
C ARG A 314 8.43 14.78 3.26
N LEU A 315 7.83 15.76 3.90
CA LEU A 315 7.58 17.05 3.27
C LEU A 315 8.90 17.74 2.91
N GLN A 316 8.99 18.34 1.71
CA GLN A 316 10.22 18.96 1.20
C GLN A 316 10.79 20.04 2.12
N ASN A 317 9.95 20.72 2.91
CA ASN A 317 10.33 21.78 3.82
C ASN A 317 10.33 21.36 5.30
N SER A 318 10.28 20.06 5.60
CA SER A 318 10.32 19.61 7.00
C SER A 318 11.71 19.82 7.60
N LYS A 319 11.75 20.14 8.93
CA LYS A 319 13.00 20.28 9.69
C LYS A 319 13.89 19.05 9.46
N THR A 320 15.20 19.27 9.40
CA THR A 320 16.19 18.19 9.32
C THR A 320 16.06 17.28 10.54
N GLY A 321 15.88 16.00 10.30
CA GLY A 321 15.75 14.97 11.35
C GLY A 321 14.43 14.20 11.25
N GLY A 322 14.53 12.90 11.11
CA GLY A 322 13.39 12.00 11.06
C GLY A 322 13.42 11.06 9.84
N THR A 323 13.20 9.79 10.08
CA THR A 323 13.30 8.70 9.09
C THR A 323 12.15 8.65 8.09
N GLY A 324 11.05 9.40 8.32
CA GLY A 324 9.80 9.27 7.55
C GLY A 324 9.08 7.92 7.77
N LEU A 325 9.40 7.22 8.88
CA LEU A 325 8.80 5.93 9.20
C LEU A 325 7.60 6.04 10.14
N GLY A 326 7.54 7.07 10.99
CA GLY A 326 6.56 7.16 12.08
C GLY A 326 5.11 7.02 11.60
N LEU A 327 4.70 7.78 10.58
CA LEU A 327 3.33 7.72 10.08
C LEU A 327 3.02 6.43 9.31
N SER A 328 3.99 5.86 8.61
CA SER A 328 3.83 4.55 7.96
C SER A 328 3.69 3.42 8.97
N ILE A 329 4.39 3.50 10.12
CA ILE A 329 4.22 2.58 11.24
C ILE A 329 2.83 2.74 11.87
N VAL A 330 2.38 3.97 12.10
CA VAL A 330 1.01 4.24 12.58
C VAL A 330 -0.01 3.56 11.69
N LYS A 331 0.05 3.80 10.37
CA LYS A 331 -0.88 3.17 9.41
C LYS A 331 -0.83 1.65 9.48
N GLY A 332 0.38 1.07 9.46
CA GLY A 332 0.54 -0.38 9.51
C GLY A 332 0.00 -1.01 10.80
N PHE A 333 0.21 -0.38 11.96
CA PHE A 333 -0.27 -0.87 13.25
C PHE A 333 -1.80 -0.70 13.43
N VAL A 334 -2.36 0.36 12.86
CA VAL A 334 -3.81 0.55 12.83
C VAL A 334 -4.45 -0.51 11.92
N GLU A 335 -3.92 -0.72 10.73
CA GLU A 335 -4.41 -1.73 9.78
C GLU A 335 -4.25 -3.16 10.32
N ALA A 336 -3.18 -3.46 11.05
CA ALA A 336 -2.98 -4.76 11.70
C ALA A 336 -4.06 -5.08 12.72
N GLN A 337 -4.65 -4.07 13.36
CA GLN A 337 -5.78 -4.18 14.28
C GLN A 337 -7.13 -3.96 13.60
N HIS A 338 -7.19 -4.08 12.25
CA HIS A 338 -8.41 -3.87 11.44
C HIS A 338 -9.03 -2.47 11.58
N GLY A 339 -8.23 -1.49 12.03
CA GLY A 339 -8.62 -0.09 12.13
C GLY A 339 -8.39 0.68 10.83
N LYS A 340 -8.74 1.97 10.88
CA LYS A 340 -8.49 2.94 9.80
C LYS A 340 -7.88 4.20 10.39
N VAL A 341 -6.93 4.80 9.68
CA VAL A 341 -6.37 6.10 10.00
C VAL A 341 -6.70 7.09 8.89
N LYS A 342 -7.07 8.30 9.27
CA LYS A 342 -7.35 9.42 8.38
C LYS A 342 -6.59 10.65 8.86
N LEU A 343 -6.06 11.44 7.93
CA LEU A 343 -5.48 12.75 8.19
C LEU A 343 -6.30 13.81 7.45
N GLU A 344 -6.60 14.90 8.15
CA GLU A 344 -7.25 16.07 7.60
C GLU A 344 -6.58 17.32 8.17
N ASN A 345 -6.63 18.43 7.45
CA ASN A 345 -6.29 19.74 8.02
C ASN A 345 -7.49 20.27 8.77
N SER A 346 -7.23 20.91 9.91
CA SER A 346 -8.25 21.64 10.66
C SER A 346 -8.62 22.94 9.95
N GLU A 347 -9.89 23.35 10.02
CA GLU A 347 -10.36 24.66 9.50
C GLU A 347 -9.68 25.84 10.20
N ASP A 348 -9.33 25.68 11.47
CA ASP A 348 -8.64 26.70 12.29
C ASP A 348 -7.11 26.65 12.14
N GLY A 349 -6.58 25.80 11.28
CA GLY A 349 -5.16 25.49 11.10
C GLY A 349 -4.72 24.27 11.90
N GLY A 350 -3.62 23.65 11.45
CA GLY A 350 -3.07 22.43 12.05
C GLY A 350 -3.58 21.14 11.41
N SER A 351 -3.24 20.01 12.03
CA SER A 351 -3.59 18.68 11.53
C SER A 351 -4.47 17.89 12.50
N VAL A 352 -5.29 17.01 11.95
CA VAL A 352 -6.18 16.12 12.70
C VAL A 352 -6.00 14.70 12.21
N PHE A 353 -5.42 13.85 13.05
CA PHE A 353 -5.35 12.42 12.84
C PHE A 353 -6.53 11.75 13.52
N THR A 354 -7.32 11.02 12.77
CA THR A 354 -8.46 10.23 13.26
C THR A 354 -8.18 8.76 13.10
N LEU A 355 -8.14 8.03 14.21
CA LEU A 355 -7.99 6.58 14.28
C LEU A 355 -9.36 6.00 14.59
N SER A 356 -9.80 4.99 13.87
CA SER A 356 -11.09 4.33 14.10
C SER A 356 -10.92 2.81 14.13
N PHE A 357 -11.46 2.19 15.17
CA PHE A 357 -11.43 0.75 15.38
C PHE A 357 -12.84 0.23 15.62
N GLN A 358 -13.13 -0.96 15.10
CA GLN A 358 -14.33 -1.71 15.47
C GLN A 358 -13.90 -2.80 16.46
N THR A 359 -14.24 -2.64 17.74
CA THR A 359 -13.72 -3.50 18.79
C THR A 359 -14.77 -3.83 19.85
N LEU A 360 -14.50 -4.87 20.63
CA LEU A 360 -15.30 -5.21 21.81
C LEU A 360 -15.01 -4.22 22.94
N THR A 361 -16.00 -3.95 23.76
CA THR A 361 -15.90 -3.10 24.95
C THR A 361 -16.29 -3.86 26.21
N MET A 362 -15.67 -3.51 27.34
CA MET A 362 -15.99 -4.04 28.67
C MET A 362 -16.08 -2.89 29.67
N ASN A 363 -17.17 -2.80 30.41
CA ASN A 363 -17.29 -1.79 31.45
C ASN A 363 -16.46 -2.15 32.67
N THR A 364 -15.74 -1.17 33.21
CA THR A 364 -14.90 -1.34 34.41
C THR A 364 -15.70 -1.77 35.67
N LYS A 365 -17.00 -1.50 35.69
CA LYS A 365 -17.89 -1.92 36.77
C LYS A 365 -18.15 -3.44 36.80
N ASP A 366 -17.93 -4.13 35.71
CA ASP A 366 -18.16 -5.59 35.62
C ASP A 366 -16.98 -6.37 36.21
N ILE A 367 -15.78 -5.77 36.29
CA ILE A 367 -14.56 -6.40 36.85
C ILE A 367 -14.59 -6.45 38.38
N SER A 368 -15.33 -5.56 39.06
CA SER A 368 -15.41 -5.52 40.53
C SER A 368 -16.38 -6.57 41.12
N ASN A 369 -17.03 -7.37 40.31
CA ASN A 369 -18.02 -8.39 40.73
C ASN A 369 -17.58 -9.84 40.50
N GLU A 370 -16.37 -10.07 39.99
CA GLU A 370 -15.70 -11.38 39.99
C GLU A 370 -14.56 -11.39 41.05
#